data_476b7d42378008f4b8b5acbf22ce9af0
#
_entry.id   476b7d42378008f4b8b5acbf22ce9af0
#
_cell.length_a   1.000
_cell.length_b   1.000
_cell.length_c   1.000
_cell.angle_alpha   90.00
_cell.angle_beta   90.00
_cell.angle_gamma   90.00
#
_symmetry.space_group_name_H-M   'P 1'
#
loop_
_entity.id
_entity.type
_entity.pdbx_description
1 polymer ?
#
loop_
_entity_poly.entity_id
_entity_poly.type
_entity_poly.pdbx_seq_one_letter_code
_entity_poly.pdbx_strand_id
1 'polypeptide(L)'
;MRSLISCVGCALLMALLLGSVAHAEVVIETVPVGNTANSANSHGEGAVSYDYRIGKYEVTAAQYCEFLNAVAKTDTYGLYNTLMWTATGNQMGCKIQQAGSSGSYAYSVASDWGNRPVNYVSWGDAARFAN
;
A
#
# COMPACT_ATOMS: atom_id res chain seq x y z
N MET A 1 16.59 71.88 9.78
CA MET A 1 16.71 70.86 8.71
C MET A 1 16.55 69.55 9.37
N ARG A 2 15.34 68.92 9.18
CA ARG A 2 14.97 67.61 9.75
C ARG A 2 15.01 66.59 8.64
N SER A 3 15.90 65.64 8.78
CA SER A 3 16.02 64.49 7.86
C SER A 3 14.98 63.46 8.22
N LEU A 4 14.10 63.07 7.28
CA LEU A 4 13.14 61.99 7.35
C LEU A 4 13.81 60.71 6.87
N ILE A 5 14.07 59.78 7.77
CA ILE A 5 14.50 58.43 7.42
C ILE A 5 13.25 57.61 7.15
N SER A 6 13.05 57.27 5.89
CA SER A 6 12.00 56.36 5.42
C SER A 6 12.40 54.91 5.70
N CYS A 7 11.67 54.26 6.59
CA CYS A 7 11.87 52.84 6.90
C CYS A 7 11.03 52.03 5.89
N VAL A 8 11.69 51.45 4.88
CA VAL A 8 11.05 50.52 3.94
C VAL A 8 10.93 49.17 4.64
N GLY A 9 9.74 48.84 5.08
CA GLY A 9 9.39 47.50 5.63
C GLY A 9 9.39 46.43 4.54
N CYS A 10 10.39 45.57 4.60
CA CYS A 10 10.45 44.37 3.76
C CYS A 10 9.45 43.34 4.28
N ALA A 11 8.26 43.27 3.67
CA ALA A 11 7.29 42.23 3.95
C ALA A 11 7.74 40.96 3.23
N LEU A 12 8.31 40.00 3.97
CA LEU A 12 8.65 38.68 3.50
C LEU A 12 7.39 37.87 3.37
N LEU A 13 6.87 37.72 2.15
CA LEU A 13 5.74 36.87 1.83
C LEU A 13 6.23 35.41 1.83
N MET A 14 6.02 34.71 2.93
CA MET A 14 6.32 33.29 3.07
C MET A 14 5.19 32.50 2.41
N ALA A 15 5.34 32.15 1.14
CA ALA A 15 4.41 31.26 0.42
C ALA A 15 4.56 29.84 1.01
N LEU A 16 3.59 29.43 1.82
CA LEU A 16 3.43 28.03 2.22
C LEU A 16 3.04 27.22 0.97
N LEU A 17 4.01 26.55 0.37
CA LEU A 17 3.76 25.49 -0.60
C LEU A 17 3.16 24.29 0.16
N LEU A 18 1.85 24.23 0.22
CA LEU A 18 1.11 23.01 0.59
C LEU A 18 1.31 22.01 -0.55
N GLY A 19 2.42 21.26 -0.49
CA GLY A 19 2.61 20.11 -1.35
C GLY A 19 1.54 19.08 -1.05
N SER A 20 0.57 18.91 -1.93
CA SER A 20 -0.33 17.77 -1.90
C SER A 20 0.53 16.51 -2.08
N VAL A 21 0.66 15.71 -1.03
CA VAL A 21 1.20 14.35 -1.14
C VAL A 21 0.17 13.57 -1.97
N ALA A 22 0.45 13.40 -3.26
CA ALA A 22 -0.29 12.45 -4.07
C ALA A 22 -0.06 11.07 -3.44
N HIS A 23 -1.07 10.52 -2.79
CA HIS A 23 -1.08 9.11 -2.46
C HIS A 23 -1.24 8.37 -3.79
N ALA A 24 -0.24 7.59 -4.16
CA ALA A 24 -0.39 6.67 -5.26
C ALA A 24 -1.49 5.65 -4.86
N GLU A 25 -2.54 5.61 -5.66
CA GLU A 25 -3.63 4.66 -5.46
C GLU A 25 -3.20 3.32 -6.07
N VAL A 26 -3.21 2.26 -5.26
CA VAL A 26 -2.88 0.91 -5.74
C VAL A 26 -3.96 0.45 -6.71
N VAL A 27 -3.64 0.38 -8.00
CA VAL A 27 -4.59 -0.05 -9.03
C VAL A 27 -4.57 -1.57 -9.17
N ILE A 28 -5.71 -2.21 -8.92
CA ILE A 28 -5.92 -3.64 -9.10
C ILE A 28 -6.85 -3.88 -10.29
N GLU A 29 -6.36 -4.54 -11.35
CA GLU A 29 -7.21 -4.98 -12.45
C GLU A 29 -8.18 -6.06 -11.93
N THR A 30 -9.48 -5.84 -12.07
CA THR A 30 -10.50 -6.77 -11.59
C THR A 30 -11.36 -7.29 -12.74
N VAL A 31 -11.88 -8.50 -12.59
CA VAL A 31 -12.83 -9.13 -13.50
C VAL A 31 -14.15 -9.40 -12.78
N PRO A 32 -15.31 -9.34 -13.50
CA PRO A 32 -16.58 -9.70 -12.90
C PRO A 32 -16.63 -11.22 -12.68
N VAL A 33 -17.21 -11.61 -11.55
CA VAL A 33 -17.56 -13.01 -11.28
C VAL A 33 -19.04 -13.17 -11.49
N GLY A 34 -19.40 -14.00 -12.48
CA GLY A 34 -20.79 -14.29 -12.85
C GLY A 34 -21.38 -15.47 -12.05
N ASN A 35 -22.53 -15.98 -12.56
CA ASN A 35 -23.27 -17.05 -11.92
C ASN A 35 -23.86 -16.68 -10.57
N THR A 36 -24.41 -15.46 -10.50
CA THR A 36 -25.19 -14.99 -9.36
C THR A 36 -26.29 -15.97 -8.99
N ALA A 37 -26.49 -16.21 -7.70
CA ALA A 37 -27.42 -17.19 -7.16
C ALA A 37 -27.07 -18.66 -7.49
N ASN A 38 -25.79 -18.98 -7.68
CA ASN A 38 -25.32 -20.36 -7.74
C ASN A 38 -25.70 -21.13 -6.46
N SER A 39 -25.98 -22.42 -6.61
CA SER A 39 -26.26 -23.28 -5.46
C SER A 39 -25.02 -23.47 -4.59
N ALA A 40 -25.23 -23.57 -3.28
CA ALA A 40 -24.18 -23.98 -2.34
C ALA A 40 -23.74 -25.45 -2.65
N ASN A 41 -22.50 -25.75 -2.26
CA ASN A 41 -22.00 -27.13 -2.28
C ASN A 41 -22.67 -28.00 -1.22
N SER A 42 -22.28 -29.28 -1.10
CA SER A 42 -22.81 -30.22 -0.11
C SER A 42 -22.54 -29.82 1.36
N HIS A 43 -21.67 -28.87 1.61
CA HIS A 43 -21.36 -28.32 2.95
C HIS A 43 -22.09 -27.01 3.24
N GLY A 44 -22.92 -26.51 2.32
CA GLY A 44 -23.65 -25.26 2.47
C GLY A 44 -22.83 -24.01 2.11
N GLU A 45 -21.70 -24.16 1.42
CA GLU A 45 -20.76 -23.08 1.13
C GLU A 45 -20.76 -22.72 -0.37
N GLY A 46 -20.23 -21.55 -0.68
CA GLY A 46 -19.95 -21.09 -2.04
C GLY A 46 -21.15 -20.47 -2.76
N ALA A 47 -22.32 -20.38 -2.15
CA ALA A 47 -23.46 -19.64 -2.71
C ALA A 47 -23.23 -18.13 -2.58
N VAL A 48 -23.33 -17.39 -3.69
CA VAL A 48 -23.24 -15.93 -3.72
C VAL A 48 -24.44 -15.36 -4.45
N SER A 49 -25.21 -14.52 -3.77
CA SER A 49 -26.48 -13.97 -4.28
C SER A 49 -26.33 -12.60 -4.97
N TYR A 50 -25.12 -12.08 -5.11
CA TYR A 50 -24.84 -10.77 -5.70
C TYR A 50 -23.67 -10.84 -6.68
N ASP A 51 -23.63 -9.90 -7.61
CA ASP A 51 -22.50 -9.72 -8.51
C ASP A 51 -21.32 -9.12 -7.74
N TYR A 52 -20.13 -9.64 -7.97
CA TYR A 52 -18.90 -9.10 -7.38
C TYR A 52 -17.75 -9.13 -8.39
N ARG A 53 -16.67 -8.48 -8.03
CA ARG A 53 -15.44 -8.45 -8.81
C ARG A 53 -14.30 -9.01 -7.99
N ILE A 54 -13.39 -9.70 -8.65
CA ILE A 54 -12.18 -10.26 -8.03
C ILE A 54 -10.94 -9.76 -8.80
N GLY A 55 -9.80 -9.68 -8.15
CA GLY A 55 -8.53 -9.42 -8.83
C GLY A 55 -8.32 -10.42 -9.96
N LYS A 56 -7.95 -9.92 -11.15
CA LYS A 56 -7.67 -10.77 -12.32
C LYS A 56 -6.41 -11.61 -12.11
N TYR A 57 -5.48 -11.09 -11.35
CA TYR A 57 -4.22 -11.72 -10.98
C TYR A 57 -4.02 -11.62 -9.47
N GLU A 58 -3.09 -12.38 -8.94
CA GLU A 58 -2.62 -12.23 -7.58
C GLU A 58 -2.06 -10.82 -7.37
N VAL A 59 -2.18 -10.30 -6.14
CA VAL A 59 -1.56 -9.03 -5.75
C VAL A 59 -0.05 -9.17 -5.85
N THR A 60 0.58 -8.24 -6.56
CA THR A 60 2.03 -8.27 -6.76
C THR A 60 2.78 -7.68 -5.57
N ALA A 61 4.08 -8.02 -5.46
CA ALA A 61 4.96 -7.45 -4.45
C ALA A 61 5.07 -5.92 -4.57
N ALA A 62 5.04 -5.36 -5.79
CA ALA A 62 5.06 -3.92 -6.01
C ALA A 62 3.78 -3.25 -5.48
N GLN A 63 2.61 -3.82 -5.77
CA GLN A 63 1.32 -3.29 -5.29
C GLN A 63 1.24 -3.33 -3.76
N TYR A 64 1.66 -4.43 -3.15
CA TYR A 64 1.67 -4.52 -1.70
C TYR A 64 2.72 -3.59 -1.05
N CYS A 65 3.87 -3.42 -1.67
CA CYS A 65 4.90 -2.46 -1.24
C CYS A 65 4.38 -1.01 -1.28
N GLU A 66 3.63 -0.65 -2.30
CA GLU A 66 2.97 0.66 -2.41
C GLU A 66 1.97 0.88 -1.28
N PHE A 67 1.13 -0.11 -0.99
CA PHE A 67 0.21 -0.09 0.15
C PHE A 67 0.96 0.09 1.48
N LEU A 68 2.04 -0.66 1.73
CA LEU A 68 2.85 -0.50 2.94
C LEU A 68 3.39 0.92 3.08
N ASN A 69 3.90 1.52 2.01
CA ASN A 69 4.40 2.90 2.02
C ASN A 69 3.29 3.92 2.30
N ALA A 70 2.05 3.63 1.90
CA ALA A 70 0.92 4.51 2.17
C ALA A 70 0.47 4.47 3.63
N VAL A 71 0.43 3.28 4.26
CA VAL A 71 -0.28 3.10 5.54
C VAL A 71 0.59 2.60 6.70
N ALA A 72 1.80 2.06 6.44
CA ALA A 72 2.60 1.34 7.42
C ALA A 72 3.87 2.08 7.87
N LYS A 73 3.85 3.42 7.94
CA LYS A 73 5.01 4.19 8.44
C LYS A 73 5.36 3.86 9.90
N THR A 74 4.38 3.52 10.71
CA THR A 74 4.57 3.02 12.09
C THR A 74 4.39 1.50 12.18
N ASP A 75 3.73 0.92 11.19
CA ASP A 75 3.35 -0.49 11.09
C ASP A 75 2.69 -1.05 12.37
N THR A 76 1.76 -0.29 12.91
CA THR A 76 1.04 -0.62 14.15
C THR A 76 0.30 -1.96 14.08
N TYR A 77 -0.09 -2.37 12.87
CA TYR A 77 -0.84 -3.61 12.64
C TYR A 77 0.05 -4.80 12.22
N GLY A 78 1.37 -4.60 12.09
CA GLY A 78 2.30 -5.64 11.65
C GLY A 78 2.03 -6.13 10.22
N LEU A 79 1.69 -5.20 9.32
CA LEU A 79 1.39 -5.49 7.91
C LEU A 79 2.62 -6.01 7.15
N TYR A 80 3.82 -5.61 7.61
CA TYR A 80 5.07 -6.10 7.08
C TYR A 80 5.55 -7.31 7.86
N ASN A 81 5.77 -8.42 7.18
CA ASN A 81 6.42 -9.60 7.74
C ASN A 81 7.89 -9.64 7.31
N THR A 82 8.81 -9.79 8.26
CA THR A 82 10.26 -9.84 7.98
C THR A 82 10.65 -10.97 7.03
N LEU A 83 9.86 -12.04 6.96
CA LEU A 83 10.04 -13.13 6.01
C LEU A 83 9.80 -12.72 4.55
N MET A 84 9.12 -11.59 4.30
CA MET A 84 8.99 -11.02 2.96
C MET A 84 10.34 -10.73 2.30
N TRP A 85 11.37 -10.37 3.10
CA TRP A 85 12.72 -10.14 2.61
C TRP A 85 13.58 -11.42 2.52
N THR A 86 13.18 -12.49 3.20
CA THR A 86 14.02 -13.70 3.36
C THR A 86 14.33 -14.37 2.01
N ALA A 87 15.54 -14.92 1.90
CA ALA A 87 16.05 -15.57 0.70
C ALA A 87 16.67 -16.97 0.97
N THR A 88 16.33 -17.59 2.11
CA THR A 88 17.00 -18.82 2.54
C THR A 88 16.12 -20.07 2.41
N GLY A 89 16.65 -21.08 1.73
CA GLY A 89 16.02 -22.40 1.62
C GLY A 89 14.65 -22.35 0.93
N ASN A 90 13.70 -23.08 1.47
CA ASN A 90 12.32 -23.16 0.97
C ASN A 90 11.45 -21.95 1.39
N GLN A 91 12.01 -20.96 2.11
CA GLN A 91 11.32 -19.78 2.58
C GLN A 91 11.73 -18.57 1.76
N MET A 92 11.30 -18.52 0.51
CA MET A 92 11.57 -17.38 -0.35
C MET A 92 10.48 -16.34 -0.21
N GLY A 93 10.83 -15.17 0.39
CA GLY A 93 9.95 -14.01 0.48
C GLY A 93 9.83 -13.26 -0.84
N CYS A 94 8.79 -12.43 -0.97
CA CYS A 94 8.53 -11.61 -2.16
C CYS A 94 9.50 -10.44 -2.36
N LYS A 95 10.58 -10.38 -1.58
CA LYS A 95 11.66 -9.38 -1.63
C LYS A 95 11.21 -7.94 -1.38
N ILE A 96 10.24 -7.77 -0.51
CA ILE A 96 9.93 -6.48 0.09
C ILE A 96 10.84 -6.29 1.30
N GLN A 97 11.58 -5.20 1.34
CA GLN A 97 12.45 -4.79 2.44
C GLN A 97 11.87 -3.59 3.17
N GLN A 98 11.91 -3.62 4.50
CA GLN A 98 11.62 -2.48 5.36
C GLN A 98 12.93 -1.79 5.76
N ALA A 99 12.95 -0.45 5.73
CA ALA A 99 14.05 0.40 6.20
C ALA A 99 13.54 1.50 7.12
N GLY A 100 14.43 2.09 7.91
CA GLY A 100 14.09 3.17 8.85
C GLY A 100 13.67 2.68 10.22
N SER A 101 12.92 3.50 10.95
CA SER A 101 12.41 3.22 12.30
C SER A 101 10.91 3.52 12.37
N SER A 102 10.25 3.03 13.41
CA SER A 102 8.81 3.26 13.62
C SER A 102 8.46 4.75 13.55
N GLY A 103 7.47 5.08 12.76
CA GLY A 103 7.06 6.45 12.41
C GLY A 103 7.66 6.96 11.08
N SER A 104 8.72 6.31 10.57
CA SER A 104 9.40 6.67 9.33
C SER A 104 9.79 5.47 8.47
N TYR A 105 9.12 4.33 8.65
CA TYR A 105 9.37 3.16 7.80
C TYR A 105 9.15 3.49 6.33
N ALA A 106 10.05 2.96 5.50
CA ALA A 106 9.98 2.97 4.06
C ALA A 106 10.17 1.54 3.54
N TYR A 107 9.42 1.19 2.51
CA TYR A 107 9.41 -0.14 1.93
C TYR A 107 9.87 -0.08 0.49
N SER A 108 10.66 -1.07 0.09
CA SER A 108 11.13 -1.23 -1.30
C SER A 108 11.07 -2.69 -1.70
N VAL A 109 10.85 -2.94 -2.98
CA VAL A 109 10.89 -4.29 -3.56
C VAL A 109 12.09 -4.40 -4.50
N ALA A 110 12.74 -5.57 -4.52
CA ALA A 110 13.83 -5.83 -5.46
C ALA A 110 13.35 -5.69 -6.92
N SER A 111 14.17 -5.12 -7.80
CA SER A 111 13.79 -4.67 -9.15
C SER A 111 13.16 -5.76 -10.03
N ASP A 112 13.57 -7.01 -9.88
CA ASP A 112 13.08 -8.15 -10.64
C ASP A 112 11.93 -8.92 -9.96
N TRP A 113 11.46 -8.45 -8.79
CA TRP A 113 10.44 -9.09 -7.97
C TRP A 113 9.10 -8.36 -7.96
N GLY A 114 9.06 -7.14 -8.46
CA GLY A 114 7.87 -6.28 -8.39
C GLY A 114 6.61 -6.93 -8.95
N ASN A 115 6.71 -7.66 -10.06
CA ASN A 115 5.58 -8.30 -10.74
C ASN A 115 5.31 -9.75 -10.28
N ARG A 116 5.98 -10.23 -9.22
CA ARG A 116 5.71 -11.54 -8.65
C ARG A 116 4.65 -11.44 -7.55
N PRO A 117 3.89 -12.51 -7.29
CA PRO A 117 2.91 -12.51 -6.21
C PRO A 117 3.54 -12.18 -4.86
N VAL A 118 2.84 -11.38 -4.06
CA VAL A 118 3.20 -11.16 -2.66
C VAL A 118 2.94 -12.42 -1.85
N ASN A 119 3.77 -12.66 -0.82
CA ASN A 119 3.57 -13.75 0.12
C ASN A 119 3.83 -13.27 1.56
N TYR A 120 3.61 -14.15 2.55
CA TYR A 120 3.66 -13.84 3.97
C TYR A 120 2.66 -12.76 4.41
N VAL A 121 1.52 -12.69 3.74
CA VAL A 121 0.38 -11.83 4.05
C VAL A 121 -0.64 -12.67 4.81
N SER A 122 -1.04 -12.25 6.00
CA SER A 122 -2.11 -12.90 6.75
C SER A 122 -3.48 -12.55 6.15
N TRP A 123 -4.51 -13.32 6.53
CA TRP A 123 -5.89 -12.99 6.13
C TRP A 123 -6.31 -11.58 6.59
N GLY A 124 -5.90 -11.19 7.81
CA GLY A 124 -6.20 -9.86 8.35
C GLY A 124 -5.52 -8.73 7.55
N ASP A 125 -4.29 -8.96 7.06
CA ASP A 125 -3.56 -7.98 6.25
C ASP A 125 -4.17 -7.89 4.85
N ALA A 126 -4.58 -9.03 4.27
CA ALA A 126 -5.28 -9.06 3.00
C ALA A 126 -6.63 -8.30 3.07
N ALA A 127 -7.38 -8.47 4.16
CA ALA A 127 -8.62 -7.72 4.40
C ALA A 127 -8.37 -6.22 4.51
N ARG A 128 -7.28 -5.79 5.16
CA ARG A 128 -6.90 -4.36 5.23
C ARG A 128 -6.44 -3.80 3.89
N PHE A 129 -5.75 -4.62 3.10
CA PHE A 129 -5.34 -4.23 1.75
C PHE A 129 -6.53 -4.01 0.82
N ALA A 130 -7.58 -4.83 0.95
CA ALA A 130 -8.77 -4.79 0.10
C ALA A 130 -9.79 -3.69 0.49
N ASN A 131 -9.63 -3.02 1.64
CA ASN A 131 -10.59 -2.08 2.21
C ASN A 131 -10.12 -0.63 2.05
#